data_fea6f0672bbbb65c9bbdcfdb59d92405
#
_entry.id   fea6f0672bbbb65c9bbdcfdb59d92405
#
_cell.length_a   1.000
_cell.length_b   1.000
_cell.length_c   1.000
_cell.angle_alpha   90.00
_cell.angle_beta   90.00
_cell.angle_gamma   90.00
#
_symmetry.space_group_name_H-M   'P 1'
#
loop_
_entity.id
_entity.type
_entity.pdbx_description
1 polymer ?
#
loop_
_entity_poly.entity_id
_entity_poly.type
_entity_poly.pdbx_seq_one_letter_code
_entity_poly.pdbx_strand_id
1 'polypeptide(L)'
;MKFRNPKSVIFFTLVGLVIFTLFLLKNENFFRVTDVTENQYVKIENIDEESCLNCHEGTTGYSDYHNPELIGCISCHLGNPNELDKEDSHKGMVLIPGNLVDAKATCGKCHPDELHKIEKSLMTTNSGLVAVDKFIFGESDSPDNHYHIKDIKFSPAEKHVRDLCSNCHLGAEKKEFGPITQLSRGGGCNACHLNYSDEAKTNLETYLTSNKKDLPTFHPSTDIFVKNEHCYGCHSRSSRISSNYEGWQETAMAEEDVINKVGFKVSEDKRVYKYIEEDVHHTKGLLCIDCHSSHEVMGDGNTYSHEEQAVKLQCADCHFKEKPNTMVYDSLDRESLLVFLHRDYKHSDKKIIAVKKDNHPLVNTFVDSVGNAFLIGKKDNVIHELKPQSEICSRDNAHKNVSCATCHSSWTSRCIGCHNEFDKDEPRAFDLLDKKYGKGQWKEYVAEFSSSLPAMGVRENEEGKQIEPAIPGMILTIDKGSYAGKKIGEDVSFHRLYAPNSPHTTVKHVRDCKSCHSNAATLGYGMGELKYEISKGVGQWLFNPDYALNPNDNLPEDAWVPFLEEVDENVVNSTRLDFRPFNVEEQKQLLLVGACLSCHKEDSKIMKESLIDGLQPLLNGLDKNCILPSWK
;
A
#
# COMPACT_ATOMS: atom_id res chain seq x y z
N MET A 1 -11.60 51.34 20.37
CA MET A 1 -11.87 52.27 19.26
C MET A 1 -13.35 52.66 19.30
N LYS A 2 -13.67 53.94 19.54
CA LYS A 2 -15.07 54.42 19.52
C LYS A 2 -15.43 54.76 18.07
N PHE A 3 -16.29 54.00 17.46
CA PHE A 3 -16.89 54.37 16.16
C PHE A 3 -17.81 55.54 16.36
N ARG A 4 -17.42 56.68 15.82
CA ARG A 4 -18.05 57.99 16.06
C ARG A 4 -19.05 58.43 14.97
N ASN A 5 -19.38 57.52 14.02
CA ASN A 5 -20.31 57.89 12.94
C ASN A 5 -21.27 56.72 12.64
N PRO A 6 -22.60 56.91 12.87
CA PRO A 6 -23.58 55.86 12.63
C PRO A 6 -23.66 55.39 11.17
N LYS A 7 -23.30 56.25 10.22
CA LYS A 7 -23.23 55.91 8.77
C LYS A 7 -22.15 54.86 8.48
N SER A 8 -21.02 54.91 9.19
CA SER A 8 -19.94 53.90 9.03
C SER A 8 -20.35 52.54 9.60
N VAL A 9 -21.10 52.51 10.70
CA VAL A 9 -21.61 51.26 11.28
C VAL A 9 -22.59 50.58 10.30
N ILE A 10 -23.53 51.36 9.74
CA ILE A 10 -24.51 50.88 8.77
C ILE A 10 -23.79 50.35 7.51
N PHE A 11 -22.77 51.03 7.02
CA PHE A 11 -21.98 50.60 5.84
C PHE A 11 -21.26 49.29 6.09
N PHE A 12 -20.57 49.13 7.22
CA PHE A 12 -19.87 47.88 7.55
C PHE A 12 -20.84 46.72 7.84
N THR A 13 -22.03 46.99 8.40
CA THR A 13 -23.07 45.96 8.59
C THR A 13 -23.64 45.51 7.26
N LEU A 14 -23.89 46.42 6.31
CA LEU A 14 -24.36 46.08 4.97
C LEU A 14 -23.30 45.32 4.16
N VAL A 15 -22.03 45.71 4.24
CA VAL A 15 -20.94 44.99 3.59
C VAL A 15 -20.77 43.60 4.21
N GLY A 16 -20.86 43.45 5.55
CA GLY A 16 -20.86 42.18 6.23
C GLY A 16 -22.04 41.28 5.83
N LEU A 17 -23.23 41.84 5.67
CA LEU A 17 -24.42 41.13 5.21
C LEU A 17 -24.26 40.66 3.75
N VAL A 18 -23.73 41.47 2.88
CA VAL A 18 -23.47 41.11 1.47
C VAL A 18 -22.42 39.99 1.40
N ILE A 19 -21.32 40.08 2.16
CA ILE A 19 -20.30 39.04 2.22
C ILE A 19 -20.89 37.75 2.78
N PHE A 20 -21.71 37.83 3.82
CA PHE A 20 -22.39 36.65 4.41
C PHE A 20 -23.41 36.04 3.45
N THR A 21 -24.16 36.86 2.72
CA THR A 21 -25.08 36.39 1.67
C THR A 21 -24.34 35.76 0.50
N LEU A 22 -23.20 36.33 0.07
CA LEU A 22 -22.34 35.73 -0.97
C LEU A 22 -21.69 34.47 -0.48
N PHE A 23 -21.33 34.36 0.80
CA PHE A 23 -20.84 33.14 1.42
C PHE A 23 -21.93 32.06 1.50
N LEU A 24 -23.16 32.41 1.85
CA LEU A 24 -24.31 31.50 1.82
C LEU A 24 -24.64 31.06 0.39
N LEU A 25 -24.65 31.99 -0.59
CA LEU A 25 -24.88 31.67 -2.00
C LEU A 25 -23.74 30.81 -2.60
N LYS A 26 -22.52 30.96 -2.11
CA LYS A 26 -21.41 30.11 -2.50
C LYS A 26 -21.48 28.72 -1.85
N ASN A 27 -22.09 28.60 -0.68
CA ASN A 27 -22.34 27.33 0.01
C ASN A 27 -23.68 26.67 -0.40
N GLU A 28 -24.62 27.38 -1.02
CA GLU A 28 -25.84 26.79 -1.57
C GLU A 28 -25.61 26.00 -2.85
N ASN A 29 -24.39 26.04 -3.42
CA ASN A 29 -23.93 25.09 -4.42
C ASN A 29 -23.42 23.76 -3.80
N PHE A 30 -23.72 23.48 -2.55
CA PHE A 30 -23.82 22.13 -2.06
C PHE A 30 -25.06 21.51 -2.73
N PHE A 31 -24.82 20.78 -3.82
CA PHE A 31 -25.85 19.99 -4.47
C PHE A 31 -26.59 19.16 -3.42
N ARG A 32 -27.78 19.57 -3.00
CA ARG A 32 -28.77 18.65 -2.52
C ARG A 32 -28.98 17.67 -3.66
N VAL A 33 -28.51 16.43 -3.47
CA VAL A 33 -29.01 15.29 -4.24
C VAL A 33 -30.46 15.11 -3.76
N THR A 34 -31.36 15.95 -4.28
CA THR A 34 -32.79 15.72 -4.20
C THR A 34 -33.15 14.99 -5.46
N ASP A 35 -33.62 13.76 -5.27
CA ASP A 35 -34.17 12.88 -6.28
C ASP A 35 -33.17 12.34 -7.32
N VAL A 36 -32.39 11.33 -6.92
CA VAL A 36 -32.00 10.29 -7.85
C VAL A 36 -33.24 9.42 -8.05
N THR A 37 -34.21 9.95 -8.80
CA THR A 37 -35.19 9.11 -9.45
C THR A 37 -34.44 8.24 -10.44
N GLU A 38 -34.73 6.94 -10.43
CA GLU A 38 -34.37 6.00 -11.48
C GLU A 38 -34.42 6.71 -12.84
N ASN A 39 -33.28 6.71 -13.59
CA ASN A 39 -33.13 7.24 -14.96
C ASN A 39 -32.78 8.73 -15.13
N GLN A 40 -31.66 9.19 -14.60
CA GLN A 40 -30.91 10.27 -15.26
C GLN A 40 -29.63 9.72 -15.91
N TYR A 41 -29.79 8.86 -16.89
CA TYR A 41 -28.74 8.64 -17.88
C TYR A 41 -28.63 9.91 -18.73
N VAL A 42 -27.44 10.49 -18.77
CA VAL A 42 -27.13 11.54 -19.75
C VAL A 42 -27.15 10.87 -21.12
N LYS A 43 -28.28 10.96 -21.83
CA LYS A 43 -28.35 10.51 -23.21
C LYS A 43 -27.45 11.44 -24.03
N ILE A 44 -26.37 10.91 -24.59
CA ILE A 44 -25.50 11.64 -25.52
C ILE A 44 -26.30 11.77 -26.83
N GLU A 45 -26.48 13.01 -27.28
CA GLU A 45 -27.16 13.28 -28.55
C GLU A 45 -26.34 12.66 -29.72
N ASN A 46 -27.00 11.95 -30.63
CA ASN A 46 -26.49 11.29 -31.86
C ASN A 46 -25.82 9.91 -31.70
N ILE A 47 -26.18 9.10 -30.69
CA ILE A 47 -25.72 7.71 -30.61
C ILE A 47 -26.26 6.84 -31.73
N ASP A 48 -27.48 7.15 -32.23
CA ASP A 48 -28.17 6.37 -33.25
C ASP A 48 -27.51 6.45 -34.67
N GLU A 49 -26.44 7.24 -34.83
CA GLU A 49 -25.72 7.47 -36.08
C GLU A 49 -24.33 6.84 -36.14
N GLU A 50 -23.88 6.12 -35.10
CA GLU A 50 -22.54 5.50 -35.09
C GLU A 50 -22.47 4.32 -36.06
N SER A 51 -21.55 4.36 -37.02
CA SER A 51 -21.33 3.29 -38.01
C SER A 51 -20.64 2.05 -37.43
N CYS A 52 -20.15 2.09 -36.20
CA CYS A 52 -19.37 1.01 -35.57
C CYS A 52 -20.11 -0.33 -35.59
N LEU A 53 -21.40 -0.33 -35.23
CA LEU A 53 -22.21 -1.55 -35.16
C LEU A 53 -22.54 -2.15 -36.54
N ASN A 54 -22.26 -1.45 -37.64
CA ASN A 54 -22.40 -2.05 -38.98
C ASN A 54 -21.37 -3.18 -39.25
N CYS A 55 -20.20 -3.08 -38.56
CA CYS A 55 -19.15 -4.10 -38.65
C CYS A 55 -19.02 -4.91 -37.34
N HIS A 56 -19.39 -4.33 -36.18
CA HIS A 56 -19.35 -4.96 -34.87
C HIS A 56 -20.76 -5.33 -34.38
N GLU A 57 -21.63 -5.78 -35.31
CA GLU A 57 -22.99 -6.19 -34.99
C GLU A 57 -23.03 -7.35 -33.98
N GLY A 58 -23.98 -7.27 -33.03
CA GLY A 58 -24.22 -8.32 -32.05
C GLY A 58 -23.19 -8.38 -30.93
N THR A 59 -22.30 -7.38 -30.76
CA THR A 59 -21.38 -7.32 -29.66
C THR A 59 -22.14 -7.11 -28.34
N THR A 60 -21.86 -7.94 -27.35
CA THR A 60 -22.46 -7.96 -26.00
C THR A 60 -21.40 -7.98 -24.91
N GLY A 61 -21.77 -8.11 -23.62
CA GLY A 61 -20.84 -8.27 -22.50
C GLY A 61 -20.53 -6.97 -21.77
N TYR A 62 -21.13 -5.87 -22.16
CA TYR A 62 -20.99 -4.59 -21.48
C TYR A 62 -21.66 -4.60 -20.09
N SER A 63 -21.18 -3.78 -19.19
CA SER A 63 -21.94 -3.48 -17.96
C SER A 63 -23.13 -2.58 -18.27
N ASP A 64 -24.19 -2.67 -17.48
CA ASP A 64 -25.42 -1.88 -17.67
C ASP A 64 -25.14 -0.37 -17.71
N TYR A 65 -24.13 0.08 -16.98
CA TYR A 65 -23.77 1.51 -16.86
C TYR A 65 -22.87 2.02 -17.99
N HIS A 66 -22.24 1.11 -18.75
CA HIS A 66 -21.36 1.41 -19.88
C HIS A 66 -21.86 0.71 -21.16
N ASN A 67 -23.18 0.55 -21.28
CA ASN A 67 -23.79 -0.01 -22.46
C ASN A 67 -23.67 0.99 -23.64
N PRO A 68 -23.09 0.59 -24.79
CA PRO A 68 -22.96 1.44 -25.98
C PRO A 68 -24.28 2.01 -26.48
N GLU A 69 -25.40 1.33 -26.28
CA GLU A 69 -26.74 1.85 -26.65
C GLU A 69 -27.09 3.14 -25.87
N LEU A 70 -26.44 3.38 -24.72
CA LEU A 70 -26.67 4.55 -23.86
C LEU A 70 -25.62 5.63 -24.05
N ILE A 71 -24.35 5.25 -24.27
CA ILE A 71 -23.21 6.19 -24.23
C ILE A 71 -22.42 6.22 -25.55
N GLY A 72 -22.66 5.30 -26.48
CA GLY A 72 -21.91 5.14 -27.73
C GLY A 72 -20.52 4.50 -27.56
N CYS A 73 -20.06 3.83 -28.61
CA CYS A 73 -18.72 3.23 -28.64
C CYS A 73 -17.62 4.30 -28.61
N ILE A 74 -17.83 5.43 -29.28
CA ILE A 74 -16.88 6.55 -29.37
C ILE A 74 -16.63 7.25 -28.04
N SER A 75 -17.52 7.15 -27.08
CA SER A 75 -17.31 7.71 -25.75
C SER A 75 -16.09 7.12 -25.07
N CYS A 76 -15.80 5.84 -25.34
CA CYS A 76 -14.65 5.12 -24.83
C CYS A 76 -13.52 5.03 -25.86
N HIS A 77 -13.85 4.60 -27.11
CA HIS A 77 -12.83 4.24 -28.08
C HIS A 77 -12.45 5.35 -29.05
N LEU A 78 -13.16 6.49 -29.04
CA LEU A 78 -12.94 7.56 -30.03
C LEU A 78 -13.11 7.02 -31.47
N GLY A 79 -12.26 7.45 -32.41
CA GLY A 79 -12.39 7.05 -33.82
C GLY A 79 -13.30 7.96 -34.62
N ASN A 80 -13.70 7.53 -35.80
CA ASN A 80 -14.59 8.27 -36.68
C ASN A 80 -15.91 7.50 -36.92
N PRO A 81 -17.00 7.89 -36.22
CA PRO A 81 -18.26 7.15 -36.27
C PRO A 81 -19.04 7.30 -37.55
N ASN A 82 -18.64 8.19 -38.45
CA ASN A 82 -19.38 8.49 -39.69
C ASN A 82 -18.84 7.76 -40.94
N GLU A 83 -17.76 6.98 -40.76
CA GLU A 83 -17.09 6.27 -41.84
C GLU A 83 -17.35 4.76 -41.78
N LEU A 84 -17.44 4.12 -42.92
CA LEU A 84 -17.62 2.67 -43.05
C LEU A 84 -16.36 1.96 -43.53
N ASP A 85 -15.39 2.71 -44.08
CA ASP A 85 -14.08 2.15 -44.40
C ASP A 85 -13.32 1.83 -43.13
N LYS A 86 -12.70 0.66 -43.09
CA LYS A 86 -12.00 0.16 -41.89
C LYS A 86 -10.88 1.09 -41.44
N GLU A 87 -10.10 1.63 -42.37
CA GLU A 87 -8.94 2.48 -42.00
C GLU A 87 -9.42 3.85 -41.53
N ASP A 88 -10.40 4.43 -42.21
CA ASP A 88 -10.92 5.75 -41.88
C ASP A 88 -11.78 5.75 -40.60
N SER A 89 -12.58 4.69 -40.35
CA SER A 89 -13.39 4.56 -39.13
C SER A 89 -12.54 4.37 -37.88
N HIS A 90 -11.41 3.66 -37.97
CA HIS A 90 -10.50 3.43 -36.86
C HIS A 90 -9.43 4.53 -36.68
N LYS A 91 -9.43 5.55 -37.52
CA LYS A 91 -8.49 6.64 -37.42
C LYS A 91 -8.66 7.43 -36.12
N GLY A 92 -7.62 7.43 -35.28
CA GLY A 92 -7.66 8.06 -33.95
C GLY A 92 -8.35 7.22 -32.88
N MET A 93 -8.67 5.97 -33.17
CA MET A 93 -9.27 5.06 -32.19
C MET A 93 -8.28 4.74 -31.06
N VAL A 94 -8.80 4.73 -29.85
CA VAL A 94 -8.09 4.32 -28.63
C VAL A 94 -8.53 2.91 -28.26
N LEU A 95 -7.59 1.97 -28.25
CA LEU A 95 -7.89 0.56 -27.97
C LEU A 95 -8.16 0.32 -26.47
N ILE A 96 -7.36 0.96 -25.61
CA ILE A 96 -7.43 0.81 -24.16
C ILE A 96 -7.74 2.17 -23.53
N PRO A 97 -9.02 2.55 -23.47
CA PRO A 97 -9.45 3.92 -23.14
C PRO A 97 -9.16 4.35 -21.70
N GLY A 98 -8.90 3.39 -20.79
CA GLY A 98 -8.57 3.70 -19.40
C GLY A 98 -7.11 4.11 -19.17
N ASN A 99 -6.21 3.98 -20.16
CA ASN A 99 -4.85 4.52 -20.02
C ASN A 99 -4.89 6.01 -19.68
N LEU A 100 -4.10 6.46 -18.69
CA LEU A 100 -4.18 7.85 -18.22
C LEU A 100 -3.84 8.88 -19.30
N VAL A 101 -3.06 8.52 -20.30
CA VAL A 101 -2.77 9.40 -21.45
C VAL A 101 -4.00 9.73 -22.28
N ASP A 102 -4.97 8.81 -22.34
CA ASP A 102 -6.20 8.92 -23.09
C ASP A 102 -7.39 9.29 -22.20
N ALA A 103 -7.28 9.06 -20.88
CA ALA A 103 -8.39 9.13 -19.94
C ALA A 103 -9.12 10.47 -19.93
N LYS A 104 -8.43 11.59 -20.20
CA LYS A 104 -9.08 12.92 -20.32
C LYS A 104 -10.08 12.99 -21.48
N ALA A 105 -9.79 12.29 -22.56
CA ALA A 105 -10.65 12.26 -23.76
C ALA A 105 -11.71 11.14 -23.73
N THR A 106 -11.60 10.22 -22.79
CA THR A 106 -12.45 9.05 -22.63
C THR A 106 -13.17 9.08 -21.27
N CYS A 107 -12.74 8.28 -20.29
CA CYS A 107 -13.37 8.16 -18.96
C CYS A 107 -13.58 9.52 -18.27
N GLY A 108 -12.63 10.43 -18.35
CA GLY A 108 -12.65 11.73 -17.69
C GLY A 108 -13.69 12.71 -18.23
N LYS A 109 -14.35 12.43 -19.37
CA LYS A 109 -15.50 13.23 -19.83
C LYS A 109 -16.70 13.08 -18.89
N CYS A 110 -16.90 11.90 -18.33
CA CYS A 110 -17.99 11.59 -17.41
C CYS A 110 -17.51 11.49 -15.94
N HIS A 111 -16.23 11.16 -15.73
CA HIS A 111 -15.59 10.96 -14.44
C HIS A 111 -14.42 11.93 -14.19
N PRO A 112 -14.63 13.27 -14.29
CA PRO A 112 -13.54 14.23 -14.17
C PRO A 112 -12.96 14.31 -12.75
N ASP A 113 -13.79 14.09 -11.72
CA ASP A 113 -13.36 14.15 -10.32
C ASP A 113 -12.51 12.92 -9.97
N GLU A 114 -12.91 11.74 -10.42
CA GLU A 114 -12.16 10.50 -10.25
C GLU A 114 -10.82 10.56 -11.01
N LEU A 115 -10.80 11.12 -12.22
CA LEU A 115 -9.56 11.34 -12.96
C LEU A 115 -8.61 12.28 -12.21
N HIS A 116 -9.13 13.40 -11.67
CA HIS A 116 -8.33 14.34 -10.89
C HIS A 116 -7.72 13.69 -9.64
N LYS A 117 -8.47 12.82 -8.93
CA LYS A 117 -7.97 12.09 -7.76
C LYS A 117 -6.87 11.11 -8.16
N ILE A 118 -7.13 10.27 -9.17
CA ILE A 118 -6.19 9.21 -9.58
C ILE A 118 -4.87 9.77 -10.12
N GLU A 119 -4.89 10.92 -10.81
CA GLU A 119 -3.67 11.58 -11.29
C GLU A 119 -2.74 12.02 -10.17
N LYS A 120 -3.27 12.27 -8.97
CA LYS A 120 -2.51 12.68 -7.78
C LYS A 120 -2.20 11.53 -6.84
N SER A 121 -2.83 10.37 -7.02
CA SER A 121 -2.65 9.24 -6.13
C SER A 121 -1.21 8.74 -6.11
N LEU A 122 -0.79 8.11 -5.00
CA LEU A 122 0.54 7.50 -4.90
C LEU A 122 0.79 6.42 -5.95
N MET A 123 -0.26 5.69 -6.37
CA MET A 123 -0.15 4.68 -7.42
C MET A 123 0.16 5.29 -8.80
N THR A 124 -0.15 6.58 -9.01
CA THR A 124 0.21 7.31 -10.24
C THR A 124 1.53 8.03 -10.10
N THR A 125 1.76 8.71 -8.97
CA THR A 125 2.94 9.56 -8.77
C THR A 125 4.20 8.78 -8.43
N ASN A 126 4.09 7.64 -7.71
CA ASN A 126 5.19 6.90 -7.10
C ASN A 126 6.15 7.79 -6.30
N SER A 127 5.60 8.83 -5.66
CA SER A 127 6.38 9.89 -5.02
C SER A 127 7.40 9.37 -4.02
N GLY A 128 6.97 8.52 -3.07
CA GLY A 128 7.85 7.98 -2.06
C GLY A 128 9.00 7.13 -2.60
N LEU A 129 8.74 6.37 -3.66
CA LEU A 129 9.78 5.58 -4.33
C LEU A 129 10.87 6.49 -4.92
N VAL A 130 10.48 7.54 -5.64
CA VAL A 130 11.41 8.50 -6.23
C VAL A 130 12.13 9.29 -5.14
N ALA A 131 11.43 9.71 -4.08
CA ALA A 131 11.99 10.49 -2.98
C ALA A 131 13.08 9.74 -2.23
N VAL A 132 12.78 8.49 -1.84
CA VAL A 132 13.73 7.63 -1.11
C VAL A 132 14.95 7.32 -1.98
N ASP A 133 14.76 7.03 -3.27
CA ASP A 133 15.88 6.73 -4.18
C ASP A 133 16.81 7.95 -4.32
N LYS A 134 16.25 9.14 -4.54
CA LYS A 134 17.04 10.39 -4.59
C LYS A 134 17.76 10.70 -3.28
N PHE A 135 17.12 10.41 -2.15
CA PHE A 135 17.72 10.60 -0.83
C PHE A 135 18.95 9.68 -0.63
N ILE A 136 18.81 8.38 -0.93
CA ILE A 136 19.89 7.40 -0.75
C ILE A 136 21.06 7.66 -1.72
N PHE A 137 20.77 8.14 -2.93
CA PHE A 137 21.79 8.54 -3.90
C PHE A 137 22.48 9.87 -3.55
N GLY A 138 22.00 10.59 -2.51
CA GLY A 138 22.53 11.89 -2.11
C GLY A 138 22.09 13.03 -3.03
N GLU A 139 21.00 12.86 -3.77
CA GLU A 139 20.42 13.89 -4.66
C GLU A 139 19.31 14.69 -3.99
N SER A 140 18.88 14.30 -2.81
CA SER A 140 17.87 14.97 -1.98
C SER A 140 18.31 14.93 -0.52
N ASP A 141 17.95 15.94 0.24
CA ASP A 141 18.19 16.06 1.69
C ASP A 141 17.07 15.43 2.53
N SER A 142 15.99 14.97 1.88
CA SER A 142 14.84 14.39 2.58
C SER A 142 14.23 13.24 1.79
N PRO A 143 13.86 12.11 2.46
CA PRO A 143 13.10 11.04 1.86
C PRO A 143 11.61 11.36 1.70
N ASP A 144 11.13 12.48 2.26
CA ASP A 144 9.71 12.86 2.31
C ASP A 144 9.33 13.93 1.28
N ASN A 145 10.25 14.29 0.37
CA ASN A 145 9.98 15.24 -0.70
C ASN A 145 8.97 14.68 -1.71
N HIS A 146 8.15 15.58 -2.28
CA HIS A 146 7.15 15.18 -3.29
C HIS A 146 7.75 15.14 -4.69
N TYR A 147 7.52 14.04 -5.36
CA TYR A 147 7.91 13.83 -6.76
C TYR A 147 6.77 13.22 -7.56
N HIS A 148 6.89 13.29 -8.88
CA HIS A 148 6.04 12.52 -9.77
C HIS A 148 6.92 11.75 -10.76
N ILE A 149 6.70 10.44 -10.88
CA ILE A 149 7.52 9.56 -11.71
C ILE A 149 7.63 10.00 -13.18
N LYS A 150 6.59 10.65 -13.73
CA LYS A 150 6.61 11.20 -15.11
C LYS A 150 7.63 12.33 -15.30
N ASP A 151 8.05 13.00 -14.23
CA ASP A 151 8.90 14.19 -14.30
C ASP A 151 10.38 13.87 -14.10
N ILE A 152 10.73 12.62 -13.71
CA ILE A 152 12.12 12.20 -13.55
C ILE A 152 12.89 12.20 -14.88
N LYS A 153 14.17 12.54 -14.81
CA LYS A 153 15.08 12.63 -15.95
C LYS A 153 16.10 11.49 -15.91
N PHE A 154 17.39 11.84 -15.87
CA PHE A 154 18.51 10.89 -15.98
C PHE A 154 19.63 11.21 -14.98
N SER A 155 19.34 11.73 -13.78
CA SER A 155 20.33 11.70 -12.71
C SER A 155 20.62 10.23 -12.32
N PRO A 156 21.70 9.94 -11.58
CA PRO A 156 21.98 8.57 -11.13
C PRO A 156 20.78 7.89 -10.47
N ALA A 157 20.12 8.54 -9.51
CA ALA A 157 18.91 8.03 -8.86
C ALA A 157 17.74 7.88 -9.83
N GLU A 158 17.46 8.90 -10.64
CA GLU A 158 16.36 8.86 -11.59
C GLU A 158 16.53 7.76 -12.64
N LYS A 159 17.78 7.55 -13.11
CA LYS A 159 18.11 6.44 -14.01
C LYS A 159 17.95 5.09 -13.32
N HIS A 160 18.30 4.99 -12.03
CA HIS A 160 18.08 3.79 -11.23
C HIS A 160 16.58 3.45 -11.14
N VAL A 161 15.72 4.45 -10.80
CA VAL A 161 14.27 4.29 -10.81
C VAL A 161 13.75 3.86 -12.18
N ARG A 162 14.24 4.48 -13.27
CA ARG A 162 13.83 4.16 -14.64
C ARG A 162 14.17 2.74 -15.05
N ASP A 163 15.29 2.22 -14.60
CA ASP A 163 15.78 0.89 -14.99
C ASP A 163 15.15 -0.25 -14.17
N LEU A 164 14.82 -0.01 -12.90
CA LEU A 164 14.45 -1.09 -11.97
C LEU A 164 13.03 -0.98 -11.44
N CYS A 165 12.47 0.23 -11.30
CA CYS A 165 11.27 0.45 -10.49
C CYS A 165 10.06 0.99 -11.26
N SER A 166 10.28 1.79 -12.31
CA SER A 166 9.24 2.61 -12.94
C SER A 166 8.17 1.86 -13.75
N ASN A 167 8.20 0.54 -13.77
CA ASN A 167 7.18 -0.26 -14.45
C ASN A 167 5.84 -0.31 -13.68
N CYS A 168 5.87 -0.09 -12.35
CA CYS A 168 4.72 -0.31 -11.46
C CYS A 168 4.06 1.00 -11.03
N HIS A 169 3.40 1.69 -11.98
CA HIS A 169 2.56 2.85 -11.69
C HIS A 169 1.36 2.90 -12.64
N LEU A 170 0.26 3.55 -12.22
CA LEU A 170 -0.96 3.60 -13.02
C LEU A 170 -0.79 4.36 -14.36
N GLY A 171 0.16 5.30 -14.42
CA GLY A 171 0.49 6.02 -15.65
C GLY A 171 1.21 5.16 -16.71
N ALA A 172 1.70 3.96 -16.37
CA ALA A 172 2.23 3.03 -17.35
C ALA A 172 1.09 2.56 -18.27
N GLU A 173 1.31 2.62 -19.59
CA GLU A 173 0.29 2.22 -20.56
C GLU A 173 0.19 0.70 -20.65
N LYS A 174 -1.06 0.19 -20.63
CA LYS A 174 -1.37 -1.16 -21.08
C LYS A 174 -1.51 -1.14 -22.60
N LYS A 175 -0.82 -2.05 -23.28
CA LYS A 175 -0.84 -2.15 -24.75
C LYS A 175 -1.35 -3.51 -25.22
N GLU A 176 -1.29 -4.52 -24.38
CA GLU A 176 -1.69 -5.87 -24.66
C GLU A 176 -3.21 -6.03 -24.51
N PHE A 177 -3.82 -6.83 -25.39
CA PHE A 177 -5.17 -7.33 -25.19
C PHE A 177 -5.21 -8.30 -24.00
N GLY A 178 -6.38 -8.43 -23.41
CA GLY A 178 -6.66 -9.44 -22.43
C GLY A 178 -6.85 -8.91 -21.01
N PRO A 179 -7.18 -9.81 -20.10
CA PRO A 179 -7.49 -9.49 -18.71
C PRO A 179 -6.29 -8.88 -17.98
N ILE A 180 -6.58 -8.27 -16.85
CA ILE A 180 -5.55 -7.89 -15.88
C ILE A 180 -5.04 -9.16 -15.23
N THR A 181 -3.73 -9.37 -15.29
CA THR A 181 -3.03 -10.53 -14.75
C THR A 181 -1.87 -10.08 -13.86
N GLN A 182 -1.16 -11.04 -13.29
CA GLN A 182 0.06 -10.78 -12.54
C GLN A 182 1.15 -10.08 -13.38
N LEU A 183 1.09 -10.18 -14.70
CA LEU A 183 2.03 -9.49 -15.61
C LEU A 183 1.60 -8.06 -15.94
N SER A 184 0.37 -7.68 -15.64
CA SER A 184 -0.13 -6.34 -15.95
C SER A 184 0.51 -5.30 -15.04
N ARG A 185 0.98 -4.21 -15.65
CA ARG A 185 1.65 -3.10 -14.97
C ARG A 185 1.11 -1.79 -15.54
N GLY A 186 0.28 -1.10 -14.76
CA GLY A 186 -0.38 0.11 -15.23
C GLY A 186 -1.67 -0.14 -15.98
N GLY A 187 -2.08 0.77 -16.85
CA GLY A 187 -3.35 0.74 -17.58
C GLY A 187 -4.39 1.75 -17.08
N GLY A 188 -4.00 2.63 -16.17
CA GLY A 188 -4.85 3.67 -15.62
C GLY A 188 -6.13 3.11 -15.01
N CYS A 189 -7.30 3.62 -15.44
CA CYS A 189 -8.60 3.16 -14.96
C CYS A 189 -8.83 1.66 -15.24
N ASN A 190 -8.33 1.17 -16.39
CA ASN A 190 -8.46 -0.23 -16.77
C ASN A 190 -7.70 -1.19 -15.85
N ALA A 191 -6.66 -0.72 -15.12
CA ALA A 191 -5.92 -1.56 -14.17
C ALA A 191 -6.82 -2.17 -13.09
N CYS A 192 -7.90 -1.48 -12.71
CA CYS A 192 -8.84 -1.93 -11.68
C CYS A 192 -10.23 -2.27 -12.25
N HIS A 193 -10.67 -1.58 -13.30
CA HIS A 193 -12.07 -1.64 -13.76
C HIS A 193 -12.31 -2.54 -14.97
N LEU A 194 -11.26 -3.09 -15.61
CA LEU A 194 -11.40 -3.98 -16.77
C LEU A 194 -11.63 -5.44 -16.34
N ASN A 195 -12.82 -5.97 -16.60
CA ASN A 195 -13.20 -7.33 -16.23
C ASN A 195 -13.50 -8.19 -17.47
N TYR A 196 -12.83 -9.34 -17.54
CA TYR A 196 -13.06 -10.37 -18.56
C TYR A 196 -13.88 -11.50 -17.97
N SER A 197 -15.08 -11.73 -18.50
CA SER A 197 -15.83 -12.97 -18.28
C SER A 197 -15.14 -14.13 -19.02
N ASP A 198 -15.57 -15.36 -18.75
CA ASP A 198 -15.04 -16.52 -19.45
C ASP A 198 -15.39 -16.48 -20.96
N GLU A 199 -16.56 -15.92 -21.30
CA GLU A 199 -16.94 -15.70 -22.69
C GLU A 199 -16.03 -14.67 -23.36
N ALA A 200 -15.73 -13.55 -22.71
CA ALA A 200 -14.82 -12.54 -23.24
C ALA A 200 -13.39 -13.10 -23.45
N LYS A 201 -12.92 -13.95 -22.54
CA LYS A 201 -11.62 -14.64 -22.69
C LYS A 201 -11.63 -15.59 -23.89
N THR A 202 -12.66 -16.44 -24.02
CA THR A 202 -12.81 -17.39 -25.14
C THR A 202 -12.87 -16.66 -26.47
N ASN A 203 -13.63 -15.56 -26.56
CA ASN A 203 -13.69 -14.72 -27.76
C ASN A 203 -12.33 -14.12 -28.12
N LEU A 204 -11.59 -13.60 -27.11
CA LEU A 204 -10.25 -13.08 -27.31
C LEU A 204 -9.28 -14.17 -27.83
N GLU A 205 -9.29 -15.36 -27.24
CA GLU A 205 -8.44 -16.49 -27.65
C GLU A 205 -8.76 -16.89 -29.10
N THR A 206 -10.04 -16.97 -29.47
CA THR A 206 -10.48 -17.24 -30.82
C THR A 206 -9.95 -16.19 -31.80
N TYR A 207 -10.09 -14.91 -31.46
CA TYR A 207 -9.57 -13.80 -32.27
C TYR A 207 -8.04 -13.89 -32.47
N LEU A 208 -7.30 -14.16 -31.43
CA LEU A 208 -5.84 -14.27 -31.50
C LEU A 208 -5.39 -15.50 -32.30
N THR A 209 -6.07 -16.63 -32.15
CA THR A 209 -5.73 -17.88 -32.84
C THR A 209 -6.19 -17.88 -34.30
N SER A 210 -7.24 -17.16 -34.67
CA SER A 210 -7.70 -16.99 -36.05
C SER A 210 -6.86 -15.99 -36.87
N ASN A 211 -5.70 -15.56 -36.39
CA ASN A 211 -4.93 -14.48 -36.97
C ASN A 211 -5.73 -13.17 -37.11
N LYS A 212 -6.56 -12.87 -36.12
CA LYS A 212 -7.37 -11.65 -36.01
C LYS A 212 -8.45 -11.54 -37.11
N LYS A 213 -8.97 -12.67 -37.57
CA LYS A 213 -10.04 -12.70 -38.60
C LYS A 213 -11.44 -12.74 -37.99
N ASP A 214 -11.59 -13.51 -36.89
CA ASP A 214 -12.89 -13.66 -36.24
C ASP A 214 -13.01 -12.59 -35.15
N LEU A 215 -13.69 -11.49 -35.45
CA LEU A 215 -13.87 -10.38 -34.53
C LEU A 215 -14.58 -10.84 -33.25
N PRO A 216 -14.15 -10.39 -32.06
CA PRO A 216 -14.84 -10.70 -30.82
C PRO A 216 -16.27 -10.12 -30.85
N THR A 217 -17.24 -10.94 -30.47
CA THR A 217 -18.65 -10.55 -30.27
C THR A 217 -19.00 -10.39 -28.81
N PHE A 218 -18.06 -10.67 -27.92
CA PHE A 218 -18.22 -10.50 -26.48
C PHE A 218 -17.13 -9.57 -25.93
N HIS A 219 -17.55 -8.39 -25.49
CA HIS A 219 -16.67 -7.34 -24.98
C HIS A 219 -16.38 -7.55 -23.48
N PRO A 220 -15.17 -7.27 -22.97
CA PRO A 220 -14.94 -7.22 -21.53
C PRO A 220 -15.73 -6.06 -20.91
N SER A 221 -16.22 -6.25 -19.68
CA SER A 221 -16.96 -5.20 -18.97
C SER A 221 -16.01 -4.19 -18.31
N THR A 222 -16.51 -2.97 -18.16
CA THR A 222 -15.91 -1.95 -17.29
C THR A 222 -16.85 -1.74 -16.12
N ASP A 223 -16.42 -2.12 -14.92
CA ASP A 223 -17.28 -2.14 -13.73
C ASP A 223 -16.47 -1.98 -12.41
N ILE A 224 -17.16 -2.08 -11.27
CA ILE A 224 -16.57 -1.94 -9.94
C ILE A 224 -16.23 -3.28 -9.26
N PHE A 225 -16.35 -4.41 -9.95
CA PHE A 225 -16.09 -5.74 -9.40
C PHE A 225 -14.58 -6.07 -9.41
N VAL A 226 -13.80 -5.21 -8.75
CA VAL A 226 -12.36 -5.36 -8.61
C VAL A 226 -12.03 -6.61 -7.78
N LYS A 227 -11.04 -7.38 -8.24
CA LYS A 227 -10.55 -8.61 -7.62
C LYS A 227 -9.08 -8.42 -7.21
N ASN A 228 -8.54 -9.33 -6.42
CA ASN A 228 -7.13 -9.30 -5.99
C ASN A 228 -6.14 -9.33 -7.16
N GLU A 229 -6.49 -10.02 -8.26
CA GLU A 229 -5.65 -10.12 -9.46
C GLU A 229 -5.33 -8.73 -10.06
N HIS A 230 -6.23 -7.75 -9.91
CA HIS A 230 -5.99 -6.37 -10.35
C HIS A 230 -4.85 -5.68 -9.59
N CYS A 231 -4.54 -6.15 -8.38
CA CYS A 231 -3.49 -5.60 -7.54
C CYS A 231 -2.13 -6.28 -7.78
N TYR A 232 -2.13 -7.56 -8.17
CA TYR A 232 -0.93 -8.40 -8.17
C TYR A 232 0.15 -7.94 -9.14
N GLY A 233 -0.23 -7.34 -10.26
CA GLY A 233 0.72 -6.83 -11.22
C GLY A 233 1.81 -5.95 -10.62
N CYS A 234 1.44 -5.06 -9.69
CA CYS A 234 2.36 -4.16 -9.00
C CYS A 234 2.70 -4.62 -7.58
N HIS A 235 1.74 -5.21 -6.85
CA HIS A 235 1.89 -5.52 -5.43
C HIS A 235 2.37 -6.94 -5.10
N SER A 236 2.81 -7.75 -6.08
CA SER A 236 3.32 -9.11 -5.85
C SER A 236 4.84 -9.26 -5.94
N ARG A 237 5.59 -8.21 -6.31
CA ARG A 237 7.04 -8.31 -6.50
C ARG A 237 7.82 -8.06 -5.21
N SER A 238 8.98 -8.71 -5.10
CA SER A 238 9.93 -8.53 -3.99
C SER A 238 9.26 -8.71 -2.63
N SER A 239 8.45 -9.78 -2.52
CA SER A 239 7.75 -10.12 -1.28
C SER A 239 6.83 -9.03 -0.77
N ARG A 240 6.04 -8.46 -1.66
CA ARG A 240 5.13 -7.37 -1.31
C ARG A 240 3.75 -7.84 -0.91
N ILE A 241 3.01 -6.91 -0.42
CA ILE A 241 1.72 -6.94 0.27
C ILE A 241 0.77 -8.04 -0.22
N SER A 242 0.53 -8.18 -1.53
CA SER A 242 -0.44 -9.15 -2.02
C SER A 242 0.03 -10.60 -1.93
N SER A 243 1.33 -10.87 -2.12
CA SER A 243 1.88 -12.21 -1.91
C SER A 243 1.88 -12.58 -0.43
N ASN A 244 2.22 -11.63 0.45
CA ASN A 244 2.19 -11.84 1.91
C ASN A 244 0.77 -12.12 2.40
N TYR A 245 -0.23 -11.37 1.90
CA TYR A 245 -1.64 -11.55 2.24
C TYR A 245 -2.14 -12.95 1.95
N GLU A 246 -1.69 -13.55 0.84
CA GLU A 246 -1.95 -14.95 0.49
C GLU A 246 -1.01 -15.97 1.16
N GLY A 247 -0.06 -15.53 1.97
CA GLY A 247 0.89 -16.39 2.68
C GLY A 247 2.12 -16.81 1.88
N TRP A 248 2.44 -16.14 0.79
CA TRP A 248 3.53 -16.52 -0.11
C TRP A 248 4.73 -15.58 -0.01
N GLN A 249 5.88 -16.15 0.35
CA GLN A 249 7.19 -15.51 0.37
C GLN A 249 7.94 -15.78 -0.94
N GLU A 250 8.43 -14.73 -1.61
CA GLU A 250 9.32 -14.85 -2.76
C GLU A 250 10.67 -15.46 -2.36
N THR A 251 11.24 -16.29 -3.23
CA THR A 251 12.53 -16.95 -3.01
C THR A 251 13.49 -16.68 -4.18
N ALA A 252 14.79 -16.91 -3.98
CA ALA A 252 15.79 -16.88 -5.05
C ALA A 252 15.90 -18.22 -5.81
N MET A 253 15.00 -19.17 -5.56
CA MET A 253 15.04 -20.50 -6.19
C MET A 253 14.61 -20.43 -7.65
N ALA A 254 15.19 -21.29 -8.49
CA ALA A 254 14.77 -21.44 -9.87
C ALA A 254 13.49 -22.32 -9.98
N GLU A 255 12.74 -22.16 -11.08
CA GLU A 255 11.51 -22.92 -11.34
C GLU A 255 11.75 -24.44 -11.30
N GLU A 256 12.84 -24.89 -11.89
CA GLU A 256 13.25 -26.30 -11.95
C GLU A 256 13.54 -26.91 -10.58
N ASP A 257 13.94 -26.10 -9.62
CA ASP A 257 14.26 -26.56 -8.26
C ASP A 257 13.01 -26.91 -7.44
N VAL A 258 11.84 -26.46 -7.87
CA VAL A 258 10.59 -26.59 -7.11
C VAL A 258 9.53 -27.44 -7.80
N ILE A 259 9.83 -28.03 -8.96
CA ILE A 259 8.93 -28.92 -9.68
C ILE A 259 8.46 -30.04 -8.73
N ASN A 260 7.13 -30.15 -8.59
CA ASN A 260 6.46 -31.13 -7.69
C ASN A 260 6.77 -30.99 -6.19
N LYS A 261 7.37 -29.90 -5.73
CA LYS A 261 7.52 -29.64 -4.29
C LYS A 261 6.25 -29.03 -3.71
N VAL A 262 5.74 -29.64 -2.64
CA VAL A 262 4.60 -29.10 -1.88
C VAL A 262 5.01 -27.82 -1.15
N GLY A 263 4.12 -26.82 -1.10
CA GLY A 263 4.37 -25.54 -0.43
C GLY A 263 5.15 -24.55 -1.28
N PHE A 264 5.28 -24.80 -2.59
CA PHE A 264 5.85 -23.84 -3.55
C PHE A 264 4.87 -23.56 -4.68
N LYS A 265 4.91 -22.35 -5.21
CA LYS A 265 4.23 -21.96 -6.45
C LYS A 265 5.19 -21.17 -7.35
N VAL A 266 4.98 -21.27 -8.65
CA VAL A 266 5.65 -20.47 -9.67
C VAL A 266 4.64 -19.48 -10.22
N SER A 267 5.02 -18.20 -10.27
CA SER A 267 4.18 -17.13 -10.82
C SER A 267 4.27 -17.06 -12.35
N GLU A 268 3.39 -16.29 -12.99
CA GLU A 268 3.41 -16.10 -14.45
C GLU A 268 4.73 -15.52 -14.96
N ASP A 269 5.42 -14.72 -14.16
CA ASP A 269 6.73 -14.13 -14.46
C ASP A 269 7.92 -14.99 -13.99
N LYS A 270 7.68 -16.27 -13.72
CA LYS A 270 8.69 -17.28 -13.35
C LYS A 270 9.32 -17.12 -11.98
N ARG A 271 8.84 -16.21 -11.15
CA ARG A 271 9.28 -16.10 -9.76
C ARG A 271 8.73 -17.28 -8.94
N VAL A 272 9.57 -17.75 -8.03
CA VAL A 272 9.26 -18.89 -7.16
C VAL A 272 8.89 -18.38 -5.78
N TYR A 273 7.77 -18.88 -5.25
CA TYR A 273 7.28 -18.55 -3.92
C TYR A 273 7.18 -19.79 -3.05
N LYS A 274 7.48 -19.62 -1.76
CA LYS A 274 7.30 -20.60 -0.70
C LYS A 274 6.13 -20.18 0.18
N TYR A 275 5.24 -21.11 0.50
CA TYR A 275 4.15 -20.85 1.45
C TYR A 275 4.68 -20.79 2.87
N ILE A 276 4.28 -19.74 3.61
CA ILE A 276 4.57 -19.52 5.03
C ILE A 276 3.28 -19.62 5.84
N GLU A 277 2.46 -18.57 5.81
CA GLU A 277 1.18 -18.46 6.50
C GLU A 277 0.40 -17.29 5.94
N GLU A 278 -0.88 -17.49 5.59
CA GLU A 278 -1.74 -16.45 5.06
C GLU A 278 -2.37 -15.56 6.14
N ASP A 279 -2.75 -14.35 5.75
CA ASP A 279 -3.47 -13.41 6.61
C ASP A 279 -4.85 -13.96 7.01
N VAL A 280 -5.26 -13.73 8.26
CA VAL A 280 -6.56 -14.21 8.78
C VAL A 280 -7.76 -13.62 8.02
N HIS A 281 -7.64 -12.43 7.43
CA HIS A 281 -8.69 -11.83 6.63
C HIS A 281 -8.77 -12.50 5.25
N HIS A 282 -7.64 -12.91 4.68
CA HIS A 282 -7.60 -13.73 3.47
C HIS A 282 -8.27 -15.09 3.68
N THR A 283 -7.98 -15.78 4.81
CA THR A 283 -8.66 -17.04 5.14
C THR A 283 -10.17 -16.90 5.30
N LYS A 284 -10.68 -15.70 5.53
CA LYS A 284 -12.11 -15.36 5.59
C LYS A 284 -12.70 -14.98 4.23
N GLY A 285 -11.89 -14.97 3.17
CA GLY A 285 -12.32 -14.63 1.82
C GLY A 285 -12.41 -13.13 1.53
N LEU A 286 -11.86 -12.27 2.40
CA LEU A 286 -11.86 -10.83 2.18
C LEU A 286 -10.86 -10.46 1.07
N LEU A 287 -11.28 -9.57 0.19
CA LEU A 287 -10.46 -9.00 -0.87
C LEU A 287 -9.69 -7.76 -0.36
N CYS A 288 -8.67 -7.34 -1.08
CA CYS A 288 -7.95 -6.09 -0.81
C CYS A 288 -8.92 -4.91 -0.68
N ILE A 289 -9.91 -4.83 -1.57
CA ILE A 289 -10.92 -3.78 -1.61
C ILE A 289 -11.97 -3.85 -0.50
N ASP A 290 -12.04 -4.92 0.30
CA ASP A 290 -12.91 -4.96 1.48
C ASP A 290 -12.42 -4.01 2.56
N CYS A 291 -11.10 -3.79 2.59
CA CYS A 291 -10.44 -2.85 3.49
C CYS A 291 -10.12 -1.53 2.78
N HIS A 292 -9.47 -1.58 1.62
CA HIS A 292 -9.07 -0.40 0.86
C HIS A 292 -10.22 0.11 -0.01
N SER A 293 -10.84 1.20 0.46
CA SER A 293 -11.96 1.84 -0.25
C SER A 293 -11.50 2.57 -1.51
N SER A 294 -12.45 3.00 -2.33
CA SER A 294 -12.20 3.86 -3.49
C SER A 294 -11.46 5.14 -3.13
N HIS A 295 -11.75 5.76 -1.96
CA HIS A 295 -11.07 6.96 -1.46
C HIS A 295 -9.57 6.77 -1.23
N GLU A 296 -9.14 5.56 -0.89
CA GLU A 296 -7.71 5.25 -0.77
C GLU A 296 -7.11 4.81 -2.10
N VAL A 297 -7.80 3.93 -2.83
CA VAL A 297 -7.28 3.32 -4.07
C VAL A 297 -7.22 4.33 -5.22
N MET A 298 -8.27 5.14 -5.41
CA MET A 298 -8.27 6.21 -6.41
C MET A 298 -7.65 7.52 -5.89
N GLY A 299 -7.48 7.63 -4.56
CA GLY A 299 -7.00 8.84 -3.90
C GLY A 299 -8.13 9.79 -3.50
N ASP A 300 -7.79 10.76 -2.70
CA ASP A 300 -8.69 11.80 -2.16
C ASP A 300 -8.52 13.18 -2.81
N GLY A 301 -7.67 13.24 -3.85
CA GLY A 301 -7.35 14.49 -4.56
C GLY A 301 -6.16 15.26 -3.96
N ASN A 302 -5.56 14.76 -2.89
CA ASN A 302 -4.31 15.27 -2.33
C ASN A 302 -3.10 14.54 -2.90
N THR A 303 -1.93 15.12 -2.76
CA THR A 303 -0.64 14.50 -3.06
C THR A 303 0.05 14.10 -1.78
N TYR A 304 0.60 12.89 -1.77
CA TYR A 304 1.31 12.34 -0.63
C TYR A 304 2.70 11.86 -1.03
N SER A 305 3.65 11.89 -0.08
CA SER A 305 4.98 11.31 -0.28
C SER A 305 4.94 9.80 -0.05
N HIS A 306 4.21 9.33 0.95
CA HIS A 306 4.25 7.95 1.41
C HIS A 306 2.86 7.38 1.72
N GLU A 307 2.78 6.04 1.75
CA GLU A 307 1.55 5.27 1.90
C GLU A 307 0.80 5.51 3.21
N GLU A 308 1.49 5.73 4.32
CA GLU A 308 0.86 5.98 5.62
C GLU A 308 0.12 7.34 5.69
N GLN A 309 0.43 8.24 4.76
CA GLN A 309 -0.30 9.49 4.58
C GLN A 309 -1.55 9.27 3.72
N ALA A 310 -1.49 8.38 2.73
CA ALA A 310 -2.58 8.08 1.80
C ALA A 310 -3.58 7.08 2.40
N VAL A 311 -3.11 6.03 3.07
CA VAL A 311 -3.95 5.03 3.72
C VAL A 311 -4.48 5.59 5.04
N LYS A 312 -5.80 5.68 5.15
CA LYS A 312 -6.49 6.23 6.32
C LYS A 312 -7.08 5.15 7.22
N LEU A 313 -7.45 4.01 6.63
CA LEU A 313 -8.02 2.88 7.35
C LEU A 313 -7.05 2.32 8.39
N GLN A 314 -7.59 2.04 9.56
CA GLN A 314 -6.86 1.42 10.66
C GLN A 314 -7.61 0.19 11.18
N CYS A 315 -6.89 -0.74 11.80
CA CYS A 315 -7.49 -1.91 12.44
C CYS A 315 -8.62 -1.53 13.41
N ALA A 316 -8.46 -0.39 14.12
CA ALA A 316 -9.40 0.12 15.10
C ALA A 316 -10.70 0.69 14.51
N ASP A 317 -10.82 0.83 13.18
CA ASP A 317 -12.07 1.23 12.54
C ASP A 317 -13.06 0.08 12.50
N CYS A 318 -12.56 -1.15 12.29
CA CYS A 318 -13.35 -2.39 12.32
C CYS A 318 -13.28 -3.10 13.68
N HIS A 319 -12.13 -3.06 14.36
CA HIS A 319 -11.89 -3.63 15.68
C HIS A 319 -11.87 -2.53 16.75
N PHE A 320 -13.00 -1.85 16.92
CA PHE A 320 -13.15 -0.68 17.77
C PHE A 320 -13.13 -1.03 19.27
N LYS A 321 -12.77 -0.08 20.12
CA LYS A 321 -12.70 -0.23 21.58
C LYS A 321 -14.12 -0.24 22.21
N GLU A 322 -14.91 0.78 21.92
CA GLU A 322 -16.25 0.95 22.49
C GLU A 322 -17.32 0.94 21.41
N LYS A 323 -17.23 1.87 20.47
CA LYS A 323 -18.17 2.02 19.35
C LYS A 323 -17.42 2.43 18.10
N PRO A 324 -17.85 1.95 16.91
CA PRO A 324 -17.30 2.42 15.66
C PRO A 324 -17.70 3.89 15.41
N ASN A 325 -16.87 4.61 14.65
CA ASN A 325 -17.31 5.85 14.02
C ASN A 325 -18.32 5.51 12.93
N THR A 326 -19.44 6.24 12.84
CA THR A 326 -20.52 5.88 11.92
C THR A 326 -21.15 7.10 11.29
N MET A 327 -21.68 6.92 10.08
CA MET A 327 -22.53 7.88 9.37
C MET A 327 -23.83 7.23 8.90
N VAL A 328 -24.76 8.05 8.42
CA VAL A 328 -26.02 7.59 7.83
C VAL A 328 -25.92 7.57 6.31
N TYR A 329 -26.76 6.77 5.66
CA TYR A 329 -26.80 6.63 4.21
C TYR A 329 -26.93 7.98 3.47
N ASP A 330 -27.78 8.88 3.95
CA ASP A 330 -28.00 10.21 3.34
C ASP A 330 -26.78 11.14 3.40
N SER A 331 -25.73 10.75 4.14
CA SER A 331 -24.48 11.49 4.26
C SER A 331 -23.36 10.92 3.35
N LEU A 332 -23.66 9.89 2.56
CA LEU A 332 -22.69 9.33 1.62
C LEU A 332 -22.34 10.37 0.54
N ASP A 333 -21.07 10.46 0.20
CA ASP A 333 -20.62 11.17 -0.99
C ASP A 333 -21.04 10.43 -2.27
N ARG A 334 -20.94 11.11 -3.41
CA ARG A 334 -21.36 10.57 -4.71
C ARG A 334 -20.69 9.24 -5.04
N GLU A 335 -19.38 9.15 -4.82
CA GLU A 335 -18.58 7.95 -5.13
C GLU A 335 -19.04 6.76 -4.28
N SER A 336 -19.17 6.97 -2.97
CA SER A 336 -19.65 5.96 -2.03
C SER A 336 -21.08 5.52 -2.32
N LEU A 337 -21.95 6.47 -2.69
CA LEU A 337 -23.31 6.18 -3.09
C LEU A 337 -23.37 5.30 -4.35
N LEU A 338 -22.56 5.60 -5.35
CA LEU A 338 -22.47 4.77 -6.57
C LEU A 338 -22.01 3.34 -6.23
N VAL A 339 -20.98 3.19 -5.38
CA VAL A 339 -20.55 1.85 -4.95
C VAL A 339 -21.66 1.12 -4.20
N PHE A 340 -22.40 1.80 -3.31
CA PHE A 340 -23.51 1.22 -2.56
C PHE A 340 -24.62 0.71 -3.50
N LEU A 341 -24.99 1.51 -4.51
CA LEU A 341 -26.05 1.18 -5.48
C LEU A 341 -25.61 0.06 -6.43
N HIS A 342 -24.40 0.15 -7.00
CA HIS A 342 -23.94 -0.83 -7.99
C HIS A 342 -23.63 -2.20 -7.39
N ARG A 343 -23.33 -2.26 -6.08
CA ARG A 343 -23.23 -3.52 -5.35
C ARG A 343 -24.55 -4.01 -4.77
N ASP A 344 -25.63 -3.29 -5.03
CA ASP A 344 -26.99 -3.63 -4.59
C ASP A 344 -27.11 -3.85 -3.07
N TYR A 345 -26.37 -3.04 -2.27
CA TYR A 345 -26.45 -3.13 -0.83
C TYR A 345 -27.82 -2.73 -0.31
N LYS A 346 -28.33 -3.43 0.72
CA LYS A 346 -29.71 -3.30 1.24
C LYS A 346 -29.79 -2.70 2.65
N HIS A 347 -28.74 -2.10 3.14
CA HIS A 347 -28.66 -1.58 4.52
C HIS A 347 -28.68 -0.04 4.61
N SER A 348 -29.41 0.62 3.70
CA SER A 348 -29.58 2.08 3.71
C SER A 348 -30.30 2.62 4.96
N ASP A 349 -31.06 1.77 5.66
CA ASP A 349 -31.71 2.05 6.94
C ASP A 349 -30.77 1.94 8.16
N LYS A 350 -29.53 1.48 7.98
CA LYS A 350 -28.55 1.25 9.04
C LYS A 350 -27.45 2.29 9.02
N LYS A 351 -26.71 2.39 10.11
CA LYS A 351 -25.49 3.20 10.17
C LYS A 351 -24.35 2.47 9.47
N ILE A 352 -23.57 3.19 8.69
CA ILE A 352 -22.39 2.71 7.97
C ILE A 352 -21.15 3.12 8.76
N ILE A 353 -20.14 2.25 8.86
CA ILE A 353 -18.88 2.60 9.52
C ILE A 353 -18.14 3.63 8.68
N ALA A 354 -17.59 4.65 9.34
CA ALA A 354 -16.72 5.64 8.73
C ALA A 354 -15.34 5.58 9.39
N VAL A 355 -14.30 5.71 8.57
CA VAL A 355 -12.91 5.74 9.02
C VAL A 355 -12.67 6.95 9.94
N LYS A 356 -12.02 6.75 11.07
CA LYS A 356 -11.86 7.81 12.09
C LYS A 356 -10.99 8.96 11.61
N LYS A 357 -9.98 8.67 10.77
CA LYS A 357 -8.95 9.63 10.39
C LYS A 357 -9.46 10.74 9.46
N ASP A 358 -10.37 10.43 8.54
CA ASP A 358 -10.88 11.37 7.52
C ASP A 358 -12.40 11.27 7.29
N ASN A 359 -13.06 10.39 8.02
CA ASN A 359 -14.52 10.18 7.97
C ASN A 359 -15.05 9.65 6.64
N HIS A 360 -14.22 9.04 5.76
CA HIS A 360 -14.77 8.39 4.57
C HIS A 360 -15.54 7.10 4.95
N PRO A 361 -16.61 6.76 4.22
CA PRO A 361 -17.45 5.63 4.55
C PRO A 361 -16.88 4.31 4.06
N LEU A 362 -17.03 3.25 4.85
CA LEU A 362 -16.84 1.86 4.46
C LEU A 362 -18.22 1.30 4.07
N VAL A 363 -18.62 1.52 2.84
CA VAL A 363 -20.01 1.26 2.37
C VAL A 363 -20.44 -0.21 2.44
N ASN A 364 -19.49 -1.14 2.51
CA ASN A 364 -19.73 -2.56 2.72
C ASN A 364 -19.85 -2.94 4.21
N THR A 365 -20.07 -1.97 5.10
CA THR A 365 -20.23 -2.20 6.53
C THR A 365 -21.56 -1.65 7.04
N PHE A 366 -22.07 -2.21 8.12
CA PHE A 366 -23.23 -1.65 8.81
C PHE A 366 -23.23 -1.98 10.30
N VAL A 367 -23.96 -1.18 11.06
CA VAL A 367 -24.22 -1.40 12.50
C VAL A 367 -25.70 -1.64 12.69
N ASP A 368 -26.07 -2.72 13.37
CA ASP A 368 -27.46 -3.06 13.65
C ASP A 368 -28.07 -2.21 14.78
N SER A 369 -29.37 -2.39 15.06
CA SER A 369 -30.07 -1.63 16.06
C SER A 369 -29.63 -1.92 17.51
N VAL A 370 -28.90 -3.03 17.73
CA VAL A 370 -28.36 -3.43 19.03
C VAL A 370 -26.93 -2.93 19.21
N GLY A 371 -26.26 -2.53 18.12
CA GLY A 371 -24.91 -1.99 18.14
C GLY A 371 -23.83 -2.97 17.66
N ASN A 372 -24.21 -4.14 17.15
CA ASN A 372 -23.26 -5.05 16.52
C ASN A 372 -22.88 -4.53 15.14
N ALA A 373 -21.62 -4.66 14.81
CA ALA A 373 -21.07 -4.20 13.54
C ALA A 373 -20.75 -5.37 12.61
N PHE A 374 -20.96 -5.16 11.33
CA PHE A 374 -20.81 -6.19 10.29
C PHE A 374 -20.10 -5.63 9.06
N LEU A 375 -19.38 -6.51 8.35
CA LEU A 375 -18.79 -6.26 7.05
C LEU A 375 -19.37 -7.27 6.05
N ILE A 376 -19.74 -6.80 4.87
CA ILE A 376 -20.19 -7.60 3.73
C ILE A 376 -18.99 -7.81 2.81
N GLY A 377 -18.54 -9.06 2.65
CA GLY A 377 -17.44 -9.41 1.77
C GLY A 377 -17.79 -9.11 0.31
N LYS A 378 -16.95 -8.34 -0.36
CA LYS A 378 -17.18 -7.90 -1.76
C LYS A 378 -17.01 -9.04 -2.79
N LYS A 379 -16.43 -10.17 -2.38
CA LYS A 379 -16.26 -11.35 -3.24
C LYS A 379 -17.56 -12.15 -3.39
N ASP A 380 -18.28 -12.36 -2.30
CA ASP A 380 -19.32 -13.39 -2.19
C ASP A 380 -20.55 -12.94 -1.41
N ASN A 381 -20.58 -11.68 -0.95
CA ASN A 381 -21.62 -11.08 -0.11
C ASN A 381 -21.80 -11.78 1.26
N VAL A 382 -20.82 -12.55 1.71
CA VAL A 382 -20.83 -13.14 3.06
C VAL A 382 -20.74 -12.03 4.10
N ILE A 383 -21.62 -12.13 5.12
CA ILE A 383 -21.64 -11.17 6.22
C ILE A 383 -20.73 -11.65 7.34
N HIS A 384 -19.73 -10.84 7.68
CA HIS A 384 -18.79 -11.07 8.76
C HIS A 384 -19.12 -10.16 9.94
N GLU A 385 -19.29 -10.74 11.13
CA GLU A 385 -19.41 -9.95 12.36
C GLU A 385 -18.04 -9.37 12.73
N LEU A 386 -17.98 -8.06 12.91
CA LEU A 386 -16.79 -7.33 13.34
C LEU A 386 -16.68 -7.39 14.86
N LYS A 387 -15.59 -7.96 15.33
CA LYS A 387 -15.35 -8.12 16.77
C LYS A 387 -14.59 -6.93 17.32
N PRO A 388 -15.04 -6.33 18.44
CA PRO A 388 -14.30 -5.29 19.12
C PRO A 388 -12.97 -5.81 19.64
N GLN A 389 -12.06 -4.90 19.97
CA GLN A 389 -10.79 -5.22 20.60
C GLN A 389 -11.01 -6.01 21.89
N SER A 390 -10.09 -6.93 22.20
CA SER A 390 -10.10 -7.59 23.50
C SER A 390 -9.82 -6.58 24.62
N GLU A 391 -10.29 -6.88 25.83
CA GLU A 391 -10.13 -6.00 26.99
C GLU A 391 -8.66 -5.63 27.26
N ILE A 392 -7.74 -6.55 27.06
CA ILE A 392 -6.30 -6.32 27.25
C ILE A 392 -5.76 -5.29 26.28
N CYS A 393 -6.20 -5.28 25.00
CA CYS A 393 -5.76 -4.30 23.99
C CYS A 393 -6.36 -2.92 24.22
N SER A 394 -7.52 -2.85 24.88
CA SER A 394 -8.26 -1.59 25.11
C SER A 394 -7.88 -0.88 26.40
N ARG A 395 -7.08 -1.49 27.25
CA ARG A 395 -6.60 -0.87 28.51
C ARG A 395 -5.37 -0.02 28.26
N ASP A 396 -5.27 1.06 29.05
CA ASP A 396 -4.04 1.82 29.18
C ASP A 396 -3.01 0.95 29.96
N ASN A 397 -2.03 0.42 29.27
CA ASN A 397 -1.05 -0.50 29.82
C ASN A 397 0.37 -0.20 29.30
N ALA A 398 1.34 -1.03 29.65
CA ALA A 398 2.73 -0.88 29.21
C ALA A 398 2.90 -0.88 27.67
N HIS A 399 1.94 -1.45 26.91
CA HIS A 399 1.97 -1.54 25.44
C HIS A 399 1.03 -0.54 24.75
N LYS A 400 0.55 0.50 25.43
CA LYS A 400 -0.40 1.48 24.86
C LYS A 400 0.06 2.14 23.55
N ASN A 401 1.36 2.25 23.36
CA ASN A 401 1.98 2.84 22.16
C ASN A 401 2.42 1.78 21.13
N VAL A 402 2.06 0.52 21.30
CA VAL A 402 2.39 -0.56 20.36
C VAL A 402 1.24 -0.73 19.37
N SER A 403 1.52 -0.66 18.08
CA SER A 403 0.51 -0.84 17.03
C SER A 403 -0.07 -2.27 17.03
N CYS A 404 -1.30 -2.40 16.55
CA CYS A 404 -1.93 -3.72 16.43
C CYS A 404 -1.10 -4.67 15.56
N ALA A 405 -0.58 -4.16 14.43
CA ALA A 405 0.25 -4.92 13.51
C ALA A 405 1.53 -5.44 14.16
N THR A 406 2.14 -4.71 15.10
CA THR A 406 3.32 -5.16 15.83
C THR A 406 3.06 -6.44 16.63
N CYS A 407 1.86 -6.57 17.21
CA CYS A 407 1.47 -7.76 17.97
C CYS A 407 0.89 -8.87 17.10
N HIS A 408 0.20 -8.53 16.01
CA HIS A 408 -0.58 -9.47 15.22
C HIS A 408 0.07 -9.92 13.91
N SER A 409 1.20 -9.36 13.47
CA SER A 409 1.91 -9.86 12.29
C SER A 409 2.75 -11.09 12.61
N SER A 410 2.53 -12.18 11.88
CA SER A 410 3.26 -13.43 12.07
C SER A 410 4.64 -13.44 11.43
N TRP A 411 4.77 -12.81 10.26
CA TRP A 411 6.02 -12.72 9.53
C TRP A 411 6.07 -11.50 8.60
N THR A 412 7.26 -11.17 8.16
CA THR A 412 7.51 -10.22 7.08
C THR A 412 8.66 -10.69 6.21
N SER A 413 8.67 -10.22 4.98
CA SER A 413 9.74 -10.47 4.03
C SER A 413 10.97 -9.62 4.33
N ARG A 414 12.14 -10.18 4.07
CA ARG A 414 13.44 -9.52 4.22
C ARG A 414 14.29 -9.74 2.97
N CYS A 415 14.98 -8.69 2.54
CA CYS A 415 16.01 -8.76 1.51
C CYS A 415 17.36 -8.44 2.16
N ILE A 416 18.35 -9.29 1.96
CA ILE A 416 19.66 -9.19 2.61
C ILE A 416 20.73 -9.06 1.54
N GLY A 417 21.72 -8.18 1.74
CA GLY A 417 22.88 -8.03 0.89
C GLY A 417 22.56 -7.46 -0.50
N CYS A 418 21.72 -6.43 -0.56
CA CYS A 418 21.40 -5.76 -1.82
C CYS A 418 22.57 -4.90 -2.30
N HIS A 419 23.00 -5.11 -3.54
CA HIS A 419 24.04 -4.36 -4.21
C HIS A 419 23.54 -3.85 -5.57
N ASN A 420 23.73 -2.57 -5.83
CA ASN A 420 23.36 -1.93 -7.09
C ASN A 420 24.60 -1.34 -7.76
N GLU A 421 24.81 -1.67 -9.03
CA GLU A 421 25.88 -1.12 -9.84
C GLU A 421 25.38 -0.70 -11.23
N PHE A 422 26.00 0.30 -11.82
CA PHE A 422 25.69 0.73 -13.17
C PHE A 422 26.60 0.04 -14.19
N ASP A 423 26.03 -0.81 -15.04
CA ASP A 423 26.72 -1.40 -16.18
C ASP A 423 26.60 -0.47 -17.41
N LYS A 424 27.62 0.34 -17.65
CA LYS A 424 27.69 1.28 -18.79
C LYS A 424 27.74 0.60 -20.16
N ASP A 425 28.15 -0.65 -20.19
CA ASP A 425 28.39 -1.43 -21.43
C ASP A 425 27.18 -2.32 -21.79
N GLU A 426 26.12 -2.37 -20.94
CA GLU A 426 24.89 -3.08 -21.28
C GLU A 426 24.28 -2.53 -22.57
N PRO A 427 24.31 -3.32 -23.68
CA PRO A 427 23.90 -2.83 -25.00
C PRO A 427 22.40 -2.81 -25.24
N ARG A 428 21.63 -3.51 -24.38
CA ARG A 428 20.18 -3.68 -24.49
C ARG A 428 19.47 -3.22 -23.22
N ALA A 429 19.98 -2.13 -22.61
CA ALA A 429 19.31 -1.48 -21.50
C ALA A 429 17.87 -1.12 -21.90
N PHE A 430 16.90 -1.46 -21.06
CA PHE A 430 15.50 -1.15 -21.31
C PHE A 430 14.98 -0.17 -20.26
N ASP A 431 14.65 1.02 -20.72
CA ASP A 431 14.02 2.04 -19.89
C ASP A 431 12.56 1.66 -19.62
N LEU A 432 12.22 1.35 -18.38
CA LEU A 432 10.89 0.91 -17.99
C LEU A 432 9.84 2.04 -18.03
N LEU A 433 10.25 3.30 -17.94
CA LEU A 433 9.37 4.45 -17.99
C LEU A 433 8.98 4.79 -19.43
N ASP A 434 9.99 4.99 -20.29
CA ASP A 434 9.75 5.39 -21.68
C ASP A 434 9.51 4.19 -22.62
N LYS A 435 9.66 2.95 -22.13
CA LYS A 435 9.53 1.69 -22.92
C LYS A 435 10.45 1.68 -24.14
N LYS A 436 11.69 2.13 -23.97
CA LYS A 436 12.68 2.26 -25.04
C LYS A 436 13.98 1.54 -24.71
N TYR A 437 14.60 0.98 -25.73
CA TYR A 437 15.95 0.45 -25.61
C TYR A 437 16.99 1.57 -25.65
N GLY A 438 18.02 1.42 -24.82
CA GLY A 438 19.13 2.34 -24.70
C GLY A 438 20.44 1.61 -24.46
N LYS A 439 21.42 2.33 -23.94
CA LYS A 439 22.73 1.79 -23.53
C LYS A 439 22.98 2.16 -22.07
N GLY A 440 23.53 1.20 -21.32
CA GLY A 440 23.84 1.33 -19.90
C GLY A 440 22.62 1.18 -19.01
N GLN A 441 22.72 0.33 -17.99
CA GLN A 441 21.64 -0.03 -17.10
C GLN A 441 22.12 -0.25 -15.68
N TRP A 442 21.33 0.17 -14.71
CA TRP A 442 21.49 -0.25 -13.32
C TRP A 442 21.12 -1.72 -13.19
N LYS A 443 21.93 -2.46 -12.44
CA LYS A 443 21.71 -3.87 -12.10
C LYS A 443 21.62 -4.00 -10.58
N GLU A 444 20.65 -4.78 -10.12
CA GLU A 444 20.44 -5.08 -8.72
C GLU A 444 20.78 -6.55 -8.47
N TYR A 445 21.53 -6.79 -7.42
CA TYR A 445 21.88 -8.11 -6.92
C TYR A 445 21.42 -8.23 -5.48
N VAL A 446 20.61 -9.23 -5.18
CA VAL A 446 20.15 -9.55 -3.82
C VAL A 446 20.76 -10.87 -3.41
N ALA A 447 21.45 -10.90 -2.27
CA ALA A 447 22.11 -12.13 -1.81
C ALA A 447 21.08 -13.15 -1.31
N GLU A 448 20.07 -12.73 -0.56
CA GLU A 448 19.07 -13.63 0.02
C GLU A 448 17.70 -12.96 0.14
N PHE A 449 16.64 -13.74 -0.19
CA PHE A 449 15.26 -13.46 0.21
C PHE A 449 14.89 -14.37 1.39
N SER A 450 14.52 -13.78 2.50
CA SER A 450 14.22 -14.46 3.75
C SER A 450 12.89 -13.98 4.34
N SER A 451 12.41 -14.65 5.36
CA SER A 451 11.23 -14.24 6.15
C SER A 451 11.49 -14.45 7.63
N SER A 452 11.05 -13.52 8.45
CA SER A 452 11.13 -13.60 9.90
C SER A 452 10.00 -12.81 10.55
N LEU A 453 9.94 -12.83 11.88
CA LEU A 453 9.15 -11.86 12.63
C LEU A 453 9.56 -10.44 12.22
N PRO A 454 8.60 -9.50 12.07
CA PRO A 454 8.94 -8.11 11.81
C PRO A 454 9.87 -7.55 12.88
N ALA A 455 10.88 -6.80 12.46
CA ALA A 455 11.57 -5.90 13.35
C ALA A 455 10.61 -4.81 13.83
N MET A 456 10.98 -4.07 14.86
CA MET A 456 10.20 -2.95 15.39
C MET A 456 10.96 -1.65 15.19
N GLY A 457 10.23 -0.61 14.85
CA GLY A 457 10.73 0.76 14.82
C GLY A 457 9.81 1.69 15.59
N VAL A 458 10.23 2.92 15.73
CA VAL A 458 9.53 3.97 16.46
C VAL A 458 9.13 5.06 15.49
N ARG A 459 7.83 5.27 15.32
CA ARG A 459 7.28 6.45 14.69
C ARG A 459 7.09 7.54 15.75
N GLU A 460 7.53 8.74 15.43
CA GLU A 460 7.45 9.88 16.34
C GLU A 460 6.99 11.11 15.54
N ASN A 461 5.73 11.49 15.73
CA ASN A 461 5.08 12.58 15.03
C ASN A 461 4.18 13.39 15.98
N GLU A 462 3.38 14.31 15.45
CA GLU A 462 2.46 15.16 16.23
C GLU A 462 1.40 14.36 17.01
N GLU A 463 1.04 13.15 16.56
CA GLU A 463 0.10 12.27 17.26
C GLU A 463 0.75 11.56 18.45
N GLY A 464 2.07 11.60 18.54
CA GLY A 464 2.87 11.02 19.61
C GLY A 464 3.86 9.96 19.13
N LYS A 465 4.18 9.05 20.05
CA LYS A 465 5.15 7.97 19.82
C LYS A 465 4.44 6.63 19.69
N GLN A 466 4.69 5.93 18.58
CA GLN A 466 4.12 4.61 18.31
C GLN A 466 5.22 3.61 17.91
N ILE A 467 5.12 2.37 18.38
CA ILE A 467 5.97 1.26 17.98
C ILE A 467 5.26 0.50 16.87
N GLU A 468 5.88 0.40 15.72
CA GLU A 468 5.34 -0.19 14.51
C GLU A 468 6.24 -1.30 13.97
N PRO A 469 5.70 -2.25 13.18
CA PRO A 469 6.52 -3.19 12.44
C PRO A 469 7.41 -2.45 11.45
N ALA A 470 8.62 -2.97 11.30
CA ALA A 470 9.59 -2.45 10.36
C ALA A 470 10.19 -3.57 9.54
N ILE A 471 10.61 -3.24 8.32
CA ILE A 471 11.52 -4.08 7.58
C ILE A 471 12.92 -3.63 7.96
N PRO A 472 13.74 -4.50 8.57
CA PRO A 472 15.16 -4.24 8.70
C PRO A 472 15.72 -4.18 7.30
N GLY A 473 16.26 -3.04 7.01
CA GLY A 473 16.46 -2.54 5.71
C GLY A 473 17.11 -3.45 4.73
N MET A 474 16.81 -3.16 3.54
CA MET A 474 17.67 -3.47 2.44
C MET A 474 19.03 -2.88 2.80
N ILE A 475 19.98 -3.75 3.14
CA ILE A 475 21.38 -3.35 3.25
C ILE A 475 21.81 -3.06 1.83
N LEU A 476 22.01 -1.79 1.55
CA LEU A 476 22.11 -1.30 0.20
C LEU A 476 23.52 -0.75 -0.05
N THR A 477 24.20 -1.37 -0.99
CA THR A 477 25.45 -0.84 -1.57
C THR A 477 25.15 -0.28 -2.95
N ILE A 478 25.50 0.98 -3.19
CA ILE A 478 25.32 1.65 -4.48
C ILE A 478 26.69 2.01 -5.04
N ASP A 479 27.07 1.42 -6.16
CA ASP A 479 28.27 1.79 -6.91
C ASP A 479 27.92 2.70 -8.10
N LYS A 480 28.20 3.99 -7.91
CA LYS A 480 27.99 5.04 -8.93
C LYS A 480 29.20 5.24 -9.84
N GLY A 481 30.33 4.55 -9.60
CA GLY A 481 31.58 4.81 -10.28
C GLY A 481 31.45 4.77 -11.79
N SER A 482 30.90 3.69 -12.34
CA SER A 482 30.72 3.53 -13.77
C SER A 482 29.79 4.58 -14.40
N TYR A 483 28.75 5.01 -13.68
CA TYR A 483 27.84 6.08 -14.10
C TYR A 483 28.56 7.44 -14.18
N ALA A 484 29.42 7.73 -13.20
CA ALA A 484 30.22 8.95 -13.14
C ALA A 484 31.46 8.94 -14.05
N GLY A 485 31.65 7.90 -14.86
CA GLY A 485 32.84 7.75 -15.73
C GLY A 485 34.10 7.33 -14.99
N LYS A 486 33.97 6.89 -13.73
CA LYS A 486 35.04 6.30 -12.91
C LYS A 486 35.06 4.77 -13.08
N LYS A 487 35.93 4.08 -12.36
CA LYS A 487 35.92 2.62 -12.30
C LYS A 487 34.88 2.13 -11.29
N ILE A 488 34.44 0.90 -11.49
CA ILE A 488 33.64 0.16 -10.49
C ILE A 488 34.42 0.13 -9.17
N GLY A 489 33.76 0.42 -8.07
CA GLY A 489 34.33 0.51 -6.72
C GLY A 489 34.97 1.85 -6.35
N GLU A 490 35.03 2.84 -7.25
CA GLU A 490 35.62 4.16 -6.95
C GLU A 490 34.61 5.19 -6.41
N ASP A 491 33.29 4.90 -6.44
CA ASP A 491 32.24 5.78 -5.92
C ASP A 491 31.11 4.94 -5.34
N VAL A 492 31.40 4.35 -4.18
CA VAL A 492 30.50 3.42 -3.48
C VAL A 492 29.95 4.09 -2.23
N SER A 493 28.63 4.02 -2.06
CA SER A 493 27.95 4.32 -0.80
C SER A 493 27.35 3.05 -0.21
N PHE A 494 27.34 2.96 1.10
CA PHE A 494 26.77 1.85 1.87
C PHE A 494 25.74 2.39 2.85
N HIS A 495 24.55 1.78 2.87
CA HIS A 495 23.45 2.16 3.72
C HIS A 495 22.82 0.94 4.37
N ARG A 496 22.45 1.05 5.65
CA ARG A 496 21.50 0.17 6.30
C ARG A 496 20.15 0.88 6.32
N LEU A 497 19.38 0.61 5.29
CA LEU A 497 18.10 1.27 5.07
C LEU A 497 16.99 0.55 5.81
N TYR A 498 16.06 1.26 6.42
CA TYR A 498 14.87 0.69 7.03
C TYR A 498 13.62 1.51 6.77
N ALA A 499 12.47 0.83 6.82
CA ALA A 499 11.18 1.40 6.53
C ALA A 499 10.12 0.90 7.51
N PRO A 500 9.10 1.69 7.83
CA PRO A 500 7.88 1.17 8.41
C PRO A 500 7.26 0.14 7.47
N ASN A 501 6.53 -0.82 8.02
CA ASN A 501 5.97 -1.90 7.24
C ASN A 501 4.57 -2.27 7.72
N SER A 502 3.67 -2.50 6.77
CA SER A 502 2.38 -3.16 6.98
C SER A 502 2.43 -4.55 6.36
N PRO A 503 2.78 -5.59 7.14
CA PRO A 503 3.14 -6.90 6.57
C PRO A 503 2.02 -7.62 5.84
N HIS A 504 0.76 -7.37 6.17
CA HIS A 504 -0.42 -8.10 5.68
C HIS A 504 -0.31 -9.62 5.94
N THR A 505 0.15 -9.96 7.14
CA THR A 505 0.30 -11.34 7.65
C THR A 505 -0.35 -11.45 9.02
N THR A 506 -1.53 -10.86 9.14
CA THR A 506 -2.26 -10.77 10.41
C THR A 506 -2.73 -12.13 10.87
N VAL A 507 -2.45 -12.45 12.13
CA VAL A 507 -2.88 -13.70 12.77
C VAL A 507 -3.72 -13.43 14.01
N LYS A 508 -4.56 -14.41 14.36
CA LYS A 508 -5.43 -14.30 15.54
C LYS A 508 -4.64 -14.31 16.85
N HIS A 509 -3.56 -15.08 16.89
CA HIS A 509 -2.73 -15.20 18.08
C HIS A 509 -1.69 -14.08 18.08
N VAL A 510 -1.54 -13.41 19.21
CA VAL A 510 -0.51 -12.40 19.41
C VAL A 510 0.86 -13.05 19.58
N ARG A 511 1.89 -12.29 19.25
CA ARG A 511 3.27 -12.64 19.56
C ARG A 511 3.44 -12.80 21.07
N ASP A 512 4.29 -13.74 21.49
CA ASP A 512 4.65 -13.93 22.89
C ASP A 512 5.62 -12.84 23.38
N CYS A 513 5.79 -12.73 24.70
CA CYS A 513 6.64 -11.70 25.28
C CYS A 513 8.11 -11.82 24.81
N LYS A 514 8.62 -13.05 24.69
CA LYS A 514 10.01 -13.30 24.30
C LYS A 514 10.29 -12.93 22.87
N SER A 515 9.30 -13.04 21.98
CA SER A 515 9.44 -12.68 20.56
C SER A 515 9.73 -11.19 20.34
N CYS A 516 9.48 -10.34 21.35
CA CYS A 516 9.83 -8.92 21.33
C CYS A 516 10.96 -8.60 22.29
N HIS A 517 10.91 -9.12 23.53
CA HIS A 517 11.82 -8.73 24.60
C HIS A 517 13.12 -9.55 24.69
N SER A 518 13.26 -10.62 23.90
CA SER A 518 14.44 -11.47 23.87
C SER A 518 14.76 -11.98 22.46
N ASN A 519 14.31 -11.26 21.41
CA ASN A 519 14.52 -11.65 20.02
C ASN A 519 15.40 -10.63 19.30
N ALA A 520 16.57 -11.06 18.84
CA ALA A 520 17.56 -10.21 18.23
C ALA A 520 17.05 -9.55 16.94
N ALA A 521 16.39 -10.32 16.06
CA ALA A 521 15.84 -9.80 14.78
C ALA A 521 14.77 -8.73 15.02
N THR A 522 13.91 -8.93 16.02
CA THR A 522 12.86 -7.96 16.38
C THR A 522 13.45 -6.64 16.90
N LEU A 523 14.58 -6.69 17.59
CA LEU A 523 15.30 -5.52 18.10
C LEU A 523 16.21 -4.86 17.05
N GLY A 524 16.37 -5.47 15.88
CA GLY A 524 17.16 -4.93 14.78
C GLY A 524 18.62 -5.37 14.77
N TYR A 525 19.03 -6.30 15.62
CA TYR A 525 20.42 -6.80 15.67
C TYR A 525 20.76 -7.83 14.58
N GLY A 526 19.77 -8.26 13.79
CA GLY A 526 19.85 -9.38 12.88
C GLY A 526 19.44 -10.69 13.52
N MET A 527 19.50 -11.79 12.76
CA MET A 527 19.24 -13.15 13.24
C MET A 527 20.40 -13.63 14.13
N GLY A 528 20.07 -14.37 15.17
CA GLY A 528 21.06 -14.93 16.07
C GLY A 528 20.52 -15.21 17.46
N GLU A 529 21.37 -15.79 18.30
CA GLU A 529 21.03 -16.10 19.69
C GLU A 529 21.25 -14.88 20.58
N LEU A 530 20.17 -14.38 21.18
CA LEU A 530 20.18 -13.32 22.19
C LEU A 530 19.89 -13.94 23.56
N LYS A 531 20.88 -13.95 24.45
CA LYS A 531 20.83 -14.67 25.71
C LYS A 531 21.18 -13.80 26.90
N TYR A 532 20.37 -13.89 27.96
CA TYR A 532 20.69 -13.32 29.25
C TYR A 532 21.41 -14.35 30.13
N GLU A 533 22.63 -14.05 30.53
CA GLU A 533 23.45 -14.92 31.39
C GLU A 533 23.78 -14.27 32.71
N ILE A 534 23.74 -15.07 33.78
CA ILE A 534 24.17 -14.64 35.13
C ILE A 534 25.44 -15.39 35.48
N SER A 535 26.53 -14.66 35.67
CA SER A 535 27.81 -15.21 36.07
C SER A 535 28.37 -14.40 37.25
N LYS A 536 28.75 -15.08 38.32
CA LYS A 536 29.32 -14.48 39.55
C LYS A 536 28.47 -13.33 40.11
N GLY A 537 27.13 -13.44 40.03
CA GLY A 537 26.22 -12.41 40.54
C GLY A 537 26.05 -11.19 39.65
N VAL A 538 26.56 -11.21 38.43
CA VAL A 538 26.37 -10.17 37.40
C VAL A 538 25.57 -10.73 36.24
N GLY A 539 24.52 -10.03 35.87
CA GLY A 539 23.70 -10.35 34.71
C GLY A 539 24.20 -9.62 33.48
N GLN A 540 24.29 -10.30 32.35
CA GLN A 540 24.75 -9.73 31.09
C GLN A 540 23.93 -10.29 29.93
N TRP A 541 23.64 -9.44 28.95
CA TRP A 541 23.12 -9.85 27.64
C TRP A 541 24.28 -10.17 26.71
N LEU A 542 24.17 -11.28 25.99
CA LEU A 542 25.12 -11.72 24.98
C LEU A 542 24.36 -11.90 23.68
N PHE A 543 24.95 -11.47 22.59
CA PHE A 543 24.42 -11.66 21.23
C PHE A 543 25.43 -12.40 20.37
N ASN A 544 25.01 -13.52 19.77
CA ASN A 544 25.78 -14.32 18.82
C ASN A 544 25.05 -14.30 17.48
N PRO A 545 25.51 -13.52 16.49
CA PRO A 545 24.85 -13.42 15.19
C PRO A 545 24.98 -14.71 14.35
N ASP A 546 23.96 -15.00 13.56
CA ASP A 546 23.97 -16.10 12.57
C ASP A 546 24.69 -15.70 11.27
N TYR A 547 24.70 -14.41 10.94
CA TYR A 547 25.33 -13.86 9.75
C TYR A 547 26.74 -13.34 10.01
N ALA A 548 27.57 -13.39 8.96
CA ALA A 548 28.90 -12.80 9.00
C ALA A 548 28.84 -11.28 9.20
N LEU A 549 29.91 -10.71 9.69
CA LEU A 549 30.04 -9.26 9.86
C LEU A 549 30.33 -8.59 8.52
N ASN A 550 29.61 -7.52 8.22
CA ASN A 550 29.84 -6.72 7.01
C ASN A 550 31.11 -5.88 7.16
N PRO A 551 32.02 -5.89 6.15
CA PRO A 551 33.29 -5.17 6.25
C PRO A 551 33.16 -3.65 6.27
N ASN A 552 32.01 -3.08 5.89
CA ASN A 552 31.82 -1.63 5.88
C ASN A 552 31.60 -1.04 7.28
N ASP A 553 30.95 -1.78 8.19
CA ASP A 553 30.56 -1.26 9.50
C ASP A 553 30.75 -2.27 10.66
N ASN A 554 31.20 -3.47 10.35
CA ASN A 554 31.43 -4.53 11.32
C ASN A 554 30.17 -4.99 12.10
N LEU A 555 28.98 -4.78 11.54
CA LEU A 555 27.74 -5.36 12.03
C LEU A 555 27.37 -6.63 11.26
N PRO A 556 26.54 -7.53 11.82
CA PRO A 556 26.02 -8.67 11.07
C PRO A 556 25.36 -8.23 9.75
N GLU A 557 25.52 -9.03 8.70
CA GLU A 557 25.05 -8.68 7.35
C GLU A 557 23.55 -8.33 7.32
N ASP A 558 22.76 -8.96 8.17
CA ASP A 558 21.33 -8.74 8.29
C ASP A 558 20.91 -7.81 9.45
N ALA A 559 21.87 -7.24 10.18
CA ALA A 559 21.60 -6.33 11.28
C ALA A 559 21.17 -4.95 10.75
N TRP A 560 20.56 -4.21 11.63
CA TRP A 560 20.03 -2.87 11.38
C TRP A 560 20.67 -1.83 12.30
N VAL A 561 20.83 -2.25 13.53
CA VAL A 561 21.45 -1.45 14.58
C VAL A 561 22.49 -2.29 15.32
N PRO A 562 23.52 -1.69 15.90
CA PRO A 562 24.49 -2.37 16.75
C PRO A 562 23.84 -2.81 18.07
N PHE A 563 24.39 -3.88 18.65
CA PHE A 563 23.92 -4.42 19.92
C PHE A 563 24.31 -3.52 21.10
N LEU A 564 23.32 -2.83 21.69
CA LEU A 564 23.48 -1.94 22.83
C LEU A 564 24.50 -0.80 22.63
N GLU A 565 24.72 -0.40 21.41
CA GLU A 565 25.60 0.71 21.04
C GLU A 565 24.83 1.76 20.24
N GLU A 566 25.37 2.98 20.15
CA GLU A 566 24.77 4.05 19.36
C GLU A 566 24.86 3.76 17.87
N VAL A 567 23.89 4.22 17.15
CA VAL A 567 23.77 4.06 15.69
C VAL A 567 24.68 5.05 14.97
N ASP A 568 25.39 4.61 13.94
CA ASP A 568 26.04 5.55 13.01
C ASP A 568 24.98 6.09 12.03
N GLU A 569 24.55 7.33 12.23
CA GLU A 569 23.53 8.01 11.41
C GLU A 569 23.98 8.23 9.96
N ASN A 570 25.27 8.13 9.65
CA ASN A 570 25.75 8.20 8.26
C ASN A 570 25.50 6.90 7.49
N VAL A 571 25.33 5.80 8.19
CA VAL A 571 25.13 4.45 7.63
C VAL A 571 23.68 4.03 7.74
N VAL A 572 23.07 4.21 8.91
CA VAL A 572 21.68 3.79 9.18
C VAL A 572 20.73 4.91 8.78
N ASN A 573 19.99 4.66 7.72
CA ASN A 573 19.07 5.63 7.13
C ASN A 573 17.62 5.14 7.17
N SER A 574 16.70 6.03 7.53
CA SER A 574 15.27 5.78 7.44
C SER A 574 14.69 6.25 6.11
N THR A 575 13.71 5.52 5.61
CA THR A 575 12.90 5.94 4.46
C THR A 575 11.84 6.99 4.82
N ARG A 576 11.78 7.40 6.09
CA ARG A 576 10.86 8.41 6.63
C ARG A 576 11.58 9.25 7.68
N LEU A 577 11.31 10.55 7.73
CA LEU A 577 11.89 11.43 8.73
C LEU A 577 11.33 11.19 10.14
N ASP A 578 10.10 10.74 10.25
CA ASP A 578 9.41 10.48 11.52
C ASP A 578 9.56 9.04 12.04
N PHE A 579 10.41 8.22 11.39
CA PHE A 579 10.57 6.81 11.74
C PHE A 579 12.04 6.44 11.96
N ARG A 580 12.33 5.74 13.06
CA ARG A 580 13.69 5.36 13.47
C ARG A 580 13.72 4.00 14.18
N PRO A 581 14.90 3.36 14.28
CA PRO A 581 15.09 2.20 15.15
C PRO A 581 15.00 2.60 16.63
N PHE A 582 14.99 1.60 17.52
CA PHE A 582 15.15 1.85 18.96
C PHE A 582 16.53 2.42 19.25
N ASN A 583 16.57 3.50 20.05
CA ASN A 583 17.81 3.98 20.64
C ASN A 583 18.28 3.04 21.77
N VAL A 584 19.50 3.26 22.26
CA VAL A 584 20.11 2.39 23.28
C VAL A 584 19.29 2.30 24.57
N GLU A 585 18.68 3.37 25.00
CA GLU A 585 17.87 3.37 26.24
C GLU A 585 16.55 2.59 26.04
N GLU A 586 15.94 2.67 24.87
CA GLU A 586 14.76 1.88 24.51
C GLU A 586 15.11 0.38 24.39
N GLN A 587 16.27 0.06 23.80
CA GLN A 587 16.79 -1.31 23.74
C GLN A 587 16.99 -1.87 25.16
N LYS A 588 17.60 -1.11 26.06
CA LYS A 588 17.79 -1.50 27.46
C LYS A 588 16.46 -1.74 28.18
N GLN A 589 15.46 -0.89 27.96
CA GLN A 589 14.12 -1.07 28.54
C GLN A 589 13.46 -2.37 28.07
N LEU A 590 13.55 -2.67 26.77
CA LEU A 590 13.02 -3.92 26.20
C LEU A 590 13.75 -5.16 26.78
N LEU A 591 15.06 -5.11 26.79
CA LEU A 591 15.92 -6.19 27.31
C LEU A 591 15.82 -6.36 28.83
N LEU A 592 15.45 -5.34 29.58
CA LEU A 592 15.18 -5.45 31.00
C LEU A 592 14.00 -6.37 31.30
N VAL A 593 12.92 -6.25 30.50
CA VAL A 593 11.78 -7.18 30.55
C VAL A 593 12.22 -8.58 30.13
N GLY A 594 13.04 -8.68 29.09
CA GLY A 594 13.61 -9.96 28.61
C GLY A 594 14.43 -10.68 29.69
N ALA A 595 15.20 -9.93 30.50
CA ALA A 595 15.93 -10.49 31.64
C ALA A 595 14.97 -11.07 32.70
N CYS A 596 13.85 -10.40 32.99
CA CYS A 596 12.80 -10.95 33.86
C CYS A 596 12.22 -12.26 33.30
N LEU A 597 11.96 -12.31 31.97
CA LEU A 597 11.44 -13.49 31.27
C LEU A 597 12.41 -14.68 31.21
N SER A 598 13.69 -14.46 31.53
CA SER A 598 14.66 -15.57 31.65
C SER A 598 14.42 -16.42 32.91
N CYS A 599 13.79 -15.84 33.94
CA CYS A 599 13.49 -16.51 35.21
C CYS A 599 11.97 -16.68 35.44
N HIS A 600 11.15 -15.79 34.94
CA HIS A 600 9.71 -15.79 35.13
C HIS A 600 8.97 -16.25 33.86
N LYS A 601 7.95 -17.10 34.05
CA LYS A 601 7.04 -17.44 32.94
C LYS A 601 6.18 -16.24 32.55
N GLU A 602 5.84 -16.12 31.29
CA GLU A 602 5.02 -15.02 30.74
C GLU A 602 3.66 -14.89 31.42
N ASP A 603 3.03 -16.03 31.80
CA ASP A 603 1.76 -16.08 32.49
C ASP A 603 1.85 -15.92 34.01
N SER A 604 3.05 -15.73 34.56
CA SER A 604 3.26 -15.51 35.99
C SER A 604 2.59 -14.21 36.48
N LYS A 605 2.22 -14.19 37.75
CA LYS A 605 1.58 -13.03 38.37
C LYS A 605 2.42 -11.76 38.18
N ILE A 606 3.72 -11.84 38.37
CA ILE A 606 4.64 -10.70 38.27
C ILE A 606 4.67 -10.13 36.86
N MET A 607 4.68 -10.97 35.83
CA MET A 607 4.66 -10.49 34.42
C MET A 607 3.30 -9.91 34.03
N LYS A 608 2.20 -10.44 34.53
CA LYS A 608 0.87 -9.87 34.32
C LYS A 608 0.68 -8.52 35.00
N GLU A 609 1.19 -8.37 36.21
CA GLU A 609 1.19 -7.08 36.92
C GLU A 609 2.07 -6.05 36.19
N SER A 610 3.25 -6.43 35.69
CA SER A 610 4.11 -5.51 34.94
C SER A 610 3.49 -5.06 33.60
N LEU A 611 2.68 -5.88 32.99
CA LEU A 611 1.95 -5.50 31.77
C LEU A 611 0.92 -4.39 32.04
N ILE A 612 0.28 -4.44 33.21
CA ILE A 612 -0.78 -3.48 33.59
C ILE A 612 -0.18 -2.21 34.18
N ASP A 613 0.71 -2.35 35.16
CA ASP A 613 1.21 -1.25 36.01
C ASP A 613 2.58 -0.71 35.56
N GLY A 614 3.16 -1.30 34.51
CA GLY A 614 4.53 -1.03 34.10
C GLY A 614 5.55 -1.74 34.97
N LEU A 615 6.82 -1.60 34.61
CA LEU A 615 7.92 -2.31 35.29
C LEU A 615 8.38 -1.63 36.59
N GLN A 616 8.16 -0.33 36.72
CA GLN A 616 8.70 0.46 37.84
C GLN A 616 8.24 0.00 39.23
N PRO A 617 6.97 -0.37 39.47
CA PRO A 617 6.53 -0.91 40.76
C PRO A 617 7.26 -2.20 41.14
N LEU A 618 7.55 -3.05 40.16
CA LEU A 618 8.29 -4.29 40.37
C LEU A 618 9.75 -4.04 40.71
N LEU A 619 10.40 -3.11 40.03
CA LEU A 619 11.80 -2.74 40.27
C LEU A 619 12.00 -2.16 41.69
N ASN A 620 11.00 -1.48 42.24
CA ASN A 620 11.03 -0.95 43.59
C ASN A 620 10.89 -2.04 44.69
N GLY A 621 10.37 -3.22 44.33
CA GLY A 621 10.11 -4.34 45.25
C GLY A 621 10.91 -5.59 44.97
N LEU A 622 12.06 -5.50 44.31
CA LEU A 622 12.86 -6.65 43.89
C LEU A 622 13.32 -7.50 45.07
N ASP A 623 13.21 -8.82 44.92
CA ASP A 623 13.85 -9.79 45.81
C ASP A 623 15.38 -9.68 45.73
N LYS A 624 16.07 -10.00 46.81
CA LYS A 624 17.55 -9.96 46.87
C LYS A 624 18.24 -10.93 45.91
N ASN A 625 17.51 -11.92 45.41
CA ASN A 625 17.98 -12.90 44.44
C ASN A 625 17.77 -12.46 42.98
N CYS A 626 17.03 -11.37 42.74
CA CYS A 626 16.87 -10.83 41.41
C CYS A 626 18.16 -10.14 40.95
N ILE A 627 18.74 -10.64 39.89
CA ILE A 627 19.93 -10.07 39.26
C ILE A 627 19.51 -9.38 38.00
N LEU A 628 19.64 -8.06 37.97
CA LEU A 628 19.31 -7.23 36.78
C LEU A 628 20.52 -7.13 35.86
N PRO A 629 20.28 -6.79 34.56
CA PRO A 629 21.36 -6.58 33.61
C PRO A 629 22.33 -5.47 34.04
N SER A 630 23.61 -5.75 33.92
CA SER A 630 24.66 -4.75 33.97
C SER A 630 24.89 -4.22 32.56
N TRP A 631 24.59 -2.95 32.37
CA TRP A 631 24.75 -2.26 31.07
C TRP A 631 26.19 -1.71 30.97
N LYS A 632 27.18 -2.59 30.79
CA LYS A 632 28.57 -2.19 30.60
C LYS A 632 29.00 -2.32 29.16
#